data_4d88a0438d58eb97aefc0fd5738f296c
#
_entry.id   4d88a0438d58eb97aefc0fd5738f296c
#
_cell.length_a   1.000
_cell.length_b   1.000
_cell.length_c   1.000
_cell.angle_alpha   90.00
_cell.angle_beta   90.00
_cell.angle_gamma   90.00
#
_symmetry.space_group_name_H-M   'P 1'
#
loop_
_entity.id
_entity.type
_entity.pdbx_description
1 polymer ?
#
loop_
_entity_poly.entity_id
_entity_poly.type
_entity_poly.pdbx_seq_one_letter_code
_entity_poly.pdbx_strand_id
1 'polypeptide(L)'
;MKRFLLVFAVMLCAAPPAQAQDDVAAFYKGKVVRLLVGIGVGSGYDINARLVARYLPKYIPGNPTVIVPNQPGAGSLSMTNQLYAGGPFDGTAIGASFNGLPTTPLLQPAGARFEAVKLNWVGSTNRETQAMYVWHTAPIAKLSDLATTVMIVGAQAPGSTQYDYPKLAEKLFGWKFKVITGYEATPKIHLAMERGEVHGTWANWSTLKAISEQWIKDKKIRILAQWALRKHPEMPDVPLILEQAKTPEQKQSLDLALARLEFGRPFFMPPNVPAERVNAIRRAFDAVMKDKEFLDEADKLKIEIDPLGGEQVSADRADLQDTGGDRGARARRHGAEVIRT
;
A
#
# COMPACT_ATOMS: atom_id res chain seq x y z
N MET A 1 49.57 50.67 -27.98
CA MET A 1 49.46 50.24 -26.58
C MET A 1 48.17 49.48 -26.44
N LYS A 2 48.23 48.10 -26.48
CA LYS A 2 47.07 47.20 -26.35
C LYS A 2 47.05 46.66 -24.91
N ARG A 3 46.00 46.99 -24.15
CA ARG A 3 45.78 46.47 -22.81
C ARG A 3 45.07 45.08 -22.91
N PHE A 4 45.74 44.02 -22.46
CA PHE A 4 45.16 42.70 -22.25
C PHE A 4 44.45 42.72 -20.90
N LEU A 5 43.14 42.48 -20.88
CA LEU A 5 42.37 42.17 -19.67
C LEU A 5 42.39 40.64 -19.49
N LEU A 6 43.04 40.18 -18.42
CA LEU A 6 42.96 38.80 -17.95
C LEU A 6 41.66 38.64 -17.14
N VAL A 7 40.73 37.85 -17.67
CA VAL A 7 39.53 37.44 -16.95
C VAL A 7 39.89 36.17 -16.16
N PHE A 8 39.95 36.27 -14.85
CA PHE A 8 40.14 35.15 -13.95
C PHE A 8 38.78 34.50 -13.71
N ALA A 9 38.51 33.36 -14.38
CA ALA A 9 37.31 32.54 -14.12
C ALA A 9 37.51 31.76 -12.82
N VAL A 10 36.82 32.16 -11.76
CA VAL A 10 36.75 31.41 -10.50
C VAL A 10 35.82 30.20 -10.75
N MET A 11 36.40 29.03 -10.90
CA MET A 11 35.69 27.75 -10.86
C MET A 11 35.24 27.48 -9.43
N LEU A 12 33.96 27.71 -9.13
CA LEU A 12 33.35 27.23 -7.88
C LEU A 12 33.29 25.70 -7.97
N CYS A 13 34.27 25.03 -7.35
CA CYS A 13 34.16 23.59 -7.08
C CYS A 13 33.02 23.38 -6.06
N ALA A 14 31.88 22.90 -6.53
CA ALA A 14 30.85 22.34 -5.66
C ALA A 14 31.46 21.12 -4.94
N ALA A 15 31.76 21.25 -3.66
CA ALA A 15 32.22 20.12 -2.85
C ALA A 15 31.11 19.06 -2.78
N PRO A 16 31.43 17.76 -2.95
CA PRO A 16 30.44 16.70 -2.98
C PRO A 16 29.85 16.38 -1.59
N PRO A 17 28.77 15.60 -1.49
CA PRO A 17 27.95 15.38 -0.30
C PRO A 17 28.58 14.46 0.78
N ALA A 18 29.89 14.30 0.84
CA ALA A 18 30.58 13.43 1.80
C ALA A 18 30.37 13.88 3.25
N GLN A 19 30.37 15.19 3.51
CA GLN A 19 30.26 15.72 4.88
C GLN A 19 28.86 15.49 5.49
N ALA A 20 27.80 15.55 4.68
CA ALA A 20 26.43 15.28 5.14
C ALA A 20 26.21 13.79 5.51
N GLN A 21 26.95 12.88 4.91
CA GLN A 21 26.86 11.45 5.20
C GLN A 21 27.58 11.07 6.51
N ASP A 22 28.70 11.73 6.80
CA ASP A 22 29.43 11.53 8.05
C ASP A 22 28.61 12.05 9.26
N ASP A 23 27.89 13.17 9.10
CA ASP A 23 27.01 13.72 10.14
C ASP A 23 25.82 12.78 10.42
N VAL A 24 25.24 12.15 9.38
CA VAL A 24 24.16 11.19 9.53
C VAL A 24 24.65 9.91 10.23
N ALA A 25 25.82 9.40 9.88
CA ALA A 25 26.41 8.22 10.52
C ALA A 25 26.72 8.47 11.99
N ALA A 26 27.28 9.64 12.32
CA ALA A 26 27.52 10.05 13.69
C ALA A 26 26.22 10.16 14.50
N PHE A 27 25.14 10.68 13.89
CA PHE A 27 23.84 10.79 14.54
C PHE A 27 23.25 9.42 14.87
N TYR A 28 23.24 8.46 13.94
CA TYR A 28 22.60 7.15 14.14
C TYR A 28 23.45 6.19 14.97
N LYS A 29 24.75 6.43 15.12
CA LYS A 29 25.64 5.57 15.92
C LYS A 29 25.15 5.45 17.36
N GLY A 30 24.83 4.21 17.77
CA GLY A 30 24.33 3.91 19.11
C GLY A 30 22.87 4.34 19.36
N LYS A 31 22.16 4.84 18.37
CA LYS A 31 20.74 5.18 18.49
C LYS A 31 19.83 3.96 18.36
N VAL A 32 18.62 4.11 18.87
CA VAL A 32 17.52 3.17 18.65
C VAL A 32 16.51 3.83 17.71
N VAL A 33 16.30 3.23 16.55
CA VAL A 33 15.22 3.60 15.60
C VAL A 33 14.00 2.76 15.92
N ARG A 34 12.86 3.40 16.11
CA ARG A 34 11.57 2.75 16.38
C ARG A 34 10.77 2.66 15.10
N LEU A 35 10.58 1.44 14.58
CA LEU A 35 9.67 1.17 13.48
C LEU A 35 8.31 0.79 14.08
N LEU A 36 7.42 1.77 14.23
CA LEU A 36 6.11 1.62 14.83
C LEU A 36 5.14 1.00 13.84
N VAL A 37 4.51 -0.11 14.21
CA VAL A 37 3.52 -0.80 13.37
C VAL A 37 2.11 -0.42 13.84
N GLY A 38 1.35 0.27 12.99
CA GLY A 38 -0.01 0.73 13.30
C GLY A 38 -1.08 -0.36 13.30
N ILE A 39 -0.69 -1.65 13.26
CA ILE A 39 -1.56 -2.83 13.17
C ILE A 39 -1.12 -3.86 14.22
N GLY A 40 -2.02 -4.78 14.57
CA GLY A 40 -1.77 -5.82 15.56
C GLY A 40 -0.64 -6.79 15.19
N VAL A 41 -0.04 -7.37 16.22
CA VAL A 41 1.03 -8.38 16.12
C VAL A 41 0.55 -9.59 15.29
N GLY A 42 1.44 -10.13 14.45
CA GLY A 42 1.15 -11.31 13.61
C GLY A 42 0.33 -11.01 12.35
N SER A 43 -0.09 -9.76 12.13
CA SER A 43 -0.69 -9.37 10.86
C SER A 43 0.34 -9.38 9.73
N GLY A 44 -0.11 -9.47 8.47
CA GLY A 44 0.78 -9.39 7.32
C GLY A 44 1.60 -8.10 7.27
N TYR A 45 1.08 -6.99 7.82
CA TYR A 45 1.81 -5.74 7.99
C TYR A 45 2.91 -5.83 9.03
N ASP A 46 2.63 -6.47 10.18
CA ASP A 46 3.60 -6.67 11.24
C ASP A 46 4.74 -7.61 10.82
N ILE A 47 4.41 -8.73 10.17
CA ILE A 47 5.39 -9.68 9.64
C ILE A 47 6.31 -8.99 8.63
N ASN A 48 5.74 -8.21 7.70
CA ASN A 48 6.50 -7.46 6.71
C ASN A 48 7.40 -6.39 7.36
N ALA A 49 6.88 -5.61 8.30
CA ALA A 49 7.65 -4.60 9.01
C ALA A 49 8.83 -5.19 9.81
N ARG A 50 8.62 -6.35 10.44
CA ARG A 50 9.71 -7.07 11.15
C ARG A 50 10.75 -7.62 10.20
N LEU A 51 10.33 -8.09 9.02
CA LEU A 51 11.26 -8.52 7.98
C LEU A 51 12.15 -7.35 7.54
N VAL A 52 11.56 -6.20 7.19
CA VAL A 52 12.32 -4.99 6.84
C VAL A 52 13.25 -4.56 7.98
N ALA A 53 12.75 -4.55 9.22
CA ALA A 53 13.52 -4.10 10.39
C ALA A 53 14.78 -4.93 10.66
N ARG A 54 14.80 -6.21 10.29
CA ARG A 54 16.00 -7.06 10.45
C ARG A 54 17.16 -6.65 9.55
N TYR A 55 16.85 -6.17 8.34
CA TYR A 55 17.86 -5.81 7.35
C TYR A 55 18.17 -4.31 7.32
N LEU A 56 17.24 -3.47 7.77
CA LEU A 56 17.35 -2.02 7.70
C LEU A 56 18.60 -1.46 8.38
N PRO A 57 19.03 -1.95 9.59
CA PRO A 57 20.25 -1.48 10.26
C PRO A 57 21.52 -1.62 9.42
N LYS A 58 21.61 -2.65 8.59
CA LYS A 58 22.76 -2.93 7.70
C LYS A 58 23.06 -1.77 6.74
N TYR A 59 22.02 -1.00 6.37
CA TYR A 59 22.08 0.05 5.36
C TYR A 59 21.91 1.47 5.90
N ILE A 60 21.47 1.62 7.16
CA ILE A 60 21.44 2.95 7.78
C ILE A 60 22.87 3.32 8.21
N PRO A 61 23.42 4.48 7.77
CA PRO A 61 24.73 4.94 8.24
C PRO A 61 24.77 4.99 9.76
N GLY A 62 25.83 4.43 10.38
CA GLY A 62 25.95 4.33 11.82
C GLY A 62 25.35 3.08 12.46
N ASN A 63 24.72 2.20 11.71
CA ASN A 63 24.18 0.90 12.13
C ASN A 63 23.36 0.95 13.44
N PRO A 64 22.27 1.74 13.51
CA PRO A 64 21.46 1.85 14.71
C PRO A 64 20.74 0.52 15.02
N THR A 65 20.33 0.35 16.26
CA THR A 65 19.40 -0.72 16.62
C THR A 65 18.01 -0.36 16.11
N VAL A 66 17.30 -1.29 15.43
CA VAL A 66 15.90 -1.11 15.02
C VAL A 66 15.00 -2.00 15.88
N ILE A 67 14.01 -1.40 16.54
CA ILE A 67 12.98 -2.12 17.31
C ILE A 67 11.60 -1.91 16.69
N VAL A 68 10.70 -2.90 16.85
CA VAL A 68 9.39 -2.93 16.19
C VAL A 68 8.26 -3.00 17.21
N PRO A 69 7.86 -1.89 17.83
CA PRO A 69 6.68 -1.84 18.68
C PRO A 69 5.39 -1.75 17.85
N ASN A 70 4.36 -2.50 18.27
CA ASN A 70 3.03 -2.38 17.69
C ASN A 70 2.20 -1.33 18.44
N GLN A 71 1.49 -0.51 17.70
CA GLN A 71 0.58 0.52 18.20
C GLN A 71 -0.70 0.52 17.36
N PRO A 72 -1.55 -0.51 17.50
CA PRO A 72 -2.75 -0.65 16.70
C PRO A 72 -3.80 0.39 17.11
N GLY A 73 -4.71 0.70 16.20
CA GLY A 73 -5.87 1.54 16.45
C GLY A 73 -6.36 2.27 15.22
N ALA A 74 -7.66 2.21 14.98
CA ALA A 74 -8.38 2.91 13.91
C ALA A 74 -7.69 2.80 12.53
N GLY A 75 -7.29 1.60 12.12
CA GLY A 75 -6.62 1.41 10.81
C GLY A 75 -5.29 2.19 10.68
N SER A 76 -4.45 2.18 11.71
CA SER A 76 -3.19 2.92 11.84
C SER A 76 -3.33 4.43 12.11
N LEU A 77 -4.55 4.98 12.17
CA LEU A 77 -4.75 6.41 12.40
C LEU A 77 -4.21 6.86 13.75
N SER A 78 -4.38 6.05 14.82
CA SER A 78 -3.89 6.37 16.16
C SER A 78 -2.38 6.60 16.16
N MET A 79 -1.61 5.67 15.62
CA MET A 79 -0.15 5.76 15.52
C MET A 79 0.26 6.93 14.61
N THR A 80 -0.39 7.09 13.45
CA THR A 80 -0.04 8.15 12.50
C THR A 80 -0.30 9.53 13.06
N ASN A 81 -1.47 9.76 13.67
CA ASN A 81 -1.80 11.04 14.32
C ASN A 81 -0.78 11.40 15.42
N GLN A 82 -0.36 10.40 16.22
CA GLN A 82 0.64 10.60 17.26
C GLN A 82 1.99 10.97 16.68
N LEU A 83 2.50 10.24 15.66
CA LEU A 83 3.76 10.56 15.02
C LEU A 83 3.73 11.90 14.31
N TYR A 84 2.62 12.24 13.67
CA TYR A 84 2.47 13.50 12.95
C TYR A 84 2.52 14.71 13.87
N ALA A 85 1.86 14.64 15.04
CA ALA A 85 1.74 15.76 15.97
C ALA A 85 2.84 15.79 17.03
N GLY A 86 3.36 14.63 17.46
CA GLY A 86 4.23 14.49 18.62
C GLY A 86 5.66 13.98 18.33
N GLY A 87 5.97 13.60 17.11
CA GLY A 87 7.30 13.12 16.74
C GLY A 87 7.70 11.78 17.36
N PRO A 88 8.97 11.49 17.52
CA PRO A 88 10.12 12.39 17.39
C PRO A 88 10.39 12.82 15.93
N PHE A 89 10.83 14.08 15.77
CA PHE A 89 11.12 14.67 14.46
C PHE A 89 12.62 14.64 14.11
N ASP A 90 13.37 13.80 14.80
CA ASP A 90 14.84 13.72 14.68
C ASP A 90 15.31 12.62 13.71
N GLY A 91 14.41 11.80 13.19
CA GLY A 91 14.74 10.69 12.30
C GLY A 91 14.79 9.31 12.97
N THR A 92 14.50 9.20 14.28
CA THR A 92 14.51 7.94 15.02
C THR A 92 13.18 7.21 15.05
N ALA A 93 12.14 7.72 14.35
CA ALA A 93 10.84 7.07 14.23
C ALA A 93 10.44 6.86 12.76
N ILE A 94 10.00 5.63 12.47
CA ILE A 94 9.42 5.22 11.19
C ILE A 94 8.05 4.61 11.50
N GLY A 95 7.00 4.99 10.79
CA GLY A 95 5.69 4.38 10.86
C GLY A 95 5.51 3.36 9.74
N ALA A 96 5.01 2.17 10.06
CA ALA A 96 4.49 1.18 9.12
C ALA A 96 2.97 1.15 9.24
N SER A 97 2.26 1.53 8.20
CA SER A 97 0.83 1.76 8.24
C SER A 97 0.03 0.86 7.33
N PHE A 98 -1.28 0.96 7.45
CA PHE A 98 -2.24 0.35 6.52
C PHE A 98 -2.11 0.98 5.13
N ASN A 99 -2.38 0.21 4.08
CA ASN A 99 -2.26 0.66 2.68
C ASN A 99 -3.17 1.84 2.31
N GLY A 100 -4.28 2.02 3.02
CA GLY A 100 -5.18 3.15 2.84
C GLY A 100 -4.66 4.48 3.37
N LEU A 101 -3.63 4.49 4.23
CA LEU A 101 -3.18 5.71 4.91
C LEU A 101 -2.84 6.86 3.94
N PRO A 102 -2.14 6.66 2.82
CA PRO A 102 -1.83 7.74 1.89
C PRO A 102 -3.08 8.44 1.31
N THR A 103 -4.19 7.72 1.20
CA THR A 103 -5.45 8.22 0.62
C THR A 103 -6.52 8.55 1.67
N THR A 104 -6.34 8.15 2.92
CA THR A 104 -7.33 8.33 4.00
C THR A 104 -7.83 9.78 4.15
N PRO A 105 -6.99 10.84 4.16
CA PRO A 105 -7.50 12.20 4.28
C PRO A 105 -8.40 12.65 3.13
N LEU A 106 -8.32 11.99 1.96
CA LEU A 106 -9.16 12.26 0.80
C LEU A 106 -10.50 11.51 0.83
N LEU A 107 -10.44 10.22 1.24
CA LEU A 107 -11.57 9.30 1.14
C LEU A 107 -12.36 9.21 2.45
N GLN A 108 -11.67 9.28 3.60
CA GLN A 108 -12.23 9.13 4.94
C GLN A 108 -11.60 10.14 5.90
N PRO A 109 -11.89 11.44 5.76
CA PRO A 109 -11.25 12.49 6.57
C PRO A 109 -11.56 12.41 8.07
N ALA A 110 -12.62 11.70 8.47
CA ALA A 110 -12.97 11.54 9.87
C ALA A 110 -11.89 10.77 10.64
N GLY A 111 -11.29 11.41 11.66
CA GLY A 111 -10.22 10.84 12.46
C GLY A 111 -8.79 11.02 11.91
N ALA A 112 -8.61 11.45 10.67
CA ALA A 112 -7.30 11.80 10.13
C ALA A 112 -6.90 13.21 10.58
N ARG A 113 -5.94 13.30 11.53
CA ARG A 113 -5.39 14.56 12.05
C ARG A 113 -3.99 14.81 11.48
N PHE A 114 -3.76 14.44 10.23
CA PHE A 114 -2.51 14.59 9.51
C PHE A 114 -2.77 14.93 8.05
N GLU A 115 -1.77 15.54 7.43
CA GLU A 115 -1.72 15.79 5.99
C GLU A 115 -0.77 14.78 5.36
N ALA A 116 -1.29 13.84 4.59
CA ALA A 116 -0.49 12.77 4.00
C ALA A 116 0.64 13.28 3.07
N VAL A 117 0.49 14.48 2.50
CA VAL A 117 1.53 15.13 1.68
C VAL A 117 2.70 15.68 2.50
N LYS A 118 2.51 15.89 3.80
CA LYS A 118 3.57 16.35 4.72
C LYS A 118 4.33 15.21 5.36
N LEU A 119 3.85 13.97 5.23
CA LEU A 119 4.59 12.80 5.68
C LEU A 119 5.80 12.56 4.77
N ASN A 120 6.92 12.20 5.37
CA ASN A 120 8.10 11.79 4.63
C ASN A 120 7.99 10.31 4.26
N TRP A 121 7.39 10.00 3.12
CA TRP A 121 7.28 8.62 2.66
C TRP A 121 8.66 8.01 2.43
N VAL A 122 8.89 6.83 3.02
CA VAL A 122 10.14 6.07 2.92
C VAL A 122 10.08 5.09 1.76
N GLY A 123 8.92 4.47 1.56
CA GLY A 123 8.64 3.53 0.49
C GLY A 123 7.48 2.62 0.82
N SER A 124 7.20 1.68 -0.07
CA SER A 124 6.30 0.55 0.13
C SER A 124 7.00 -0.72 -0.31
N THR A 125 6.85 -1.84 0.41
CA THR A 125 7.52 -3.10 0.04
C THR A 125 6.84 -3.82 -1.11
N ASN A 126 5.57 -3.54 -1.37
CA ASN A 126 4.84 -4.14 -2.48
C ASN A 126 3.71 -3.24 -2.97
N ARG A 127 3.21 -3.57 -4.14
CA ARG A 127 1.90 -3.21 -4.64
C ARG A 127 0.98 -4.40 -4.51
N GLU A 128 -0.30 -4.17 -4.25
CA GLU A 128 -1.25 -5.25 -4.04
C GLU A 128 -2.13 -5.46 -5.27
N THR A 129 -2.36 -6.72 -5.62
CA THR A 129 -3.41 -7.11 -6.56
C THR A 129 -4.45 -7.92 -5.79
N GLN A 130 -5.70 -7.47 -5.81
CA GLN A 130 -6.81 -8.22 -5.23
C GLN A 130 -7.42 -9.13 -6.28
N ALA A 131 -7.40 -10.44 -6.04
CA ALA A 131 -8.11 -11.40 -6.86
C ALA A 131 -9.58 -11.45 -6.42
N MET A 132 -10.51 -11.28 -7.36
CA MET A 132 -11.92 -11.60 -7.21
C MET A 132 -12.12 -13.04 -7.65
N TYR A 133 -12.58 -13.91 -6.78
CA TYR A 133 -12.72 -15.35 -7.10
C TYR A 133 -13.98 -15.95 -6.52
N VAL A 134 -14.43 -17.04 -7.17
CA VAL A 134 -15.57 -17.85 -6.77
C VAL A 134 -15.20 -19.31 -6.63
N TRP A 135 -15.94 -20.04 -5.81
CA TRP A 135 -15.85 -21.49 -5.70
C TRP A 135 -16.28 -22.15 -7.01
N HIS A 136 -15.69 -23.26 -7.38
CA HIS A 136 -15.90 -23.90 -8.69
C HIS A 136 -17.34 -24.33 -8.95
N THR A 137 -18.14 -24.57 -7.91
CA THR A 137 -19.56 -24.91 -8.02
C THR A 137 -20.50 -23.70 -8.04
N ALA A 138 -19.96 -22.49 -7.83
CA ALA A 138 -20.78 -21.26 -7.87
C ALA A 138 -21.39 -21.04 -9.27
N PRO A 139 -22.62 -20.49 -9.35
CA PRO A 139 -23.31 -20.28 -10.61
C PRO A 139 -22.80 -19.10 -11.43
N ILE A 140 -21.52 -18.73 -11.25
CA ILE A 140 -20.83 -17.61 -11.88
C ILE A 140 -19.54 -18.15 -12.51
N ALA A 141 -19.49 -18.15 -13.84
CA ALA A 141 -18.32 -18.61 -14.59
C ALA A 141 -17.42 -17.47 -15.08
N LYS A 142 -17.99 -16.30 -15.33
CA LYS A 142 -17.32 -15.11 -15.89
C LYS A 142 -17.94 -13.82 -15.37
N LEU A 143 -17.27 -12.68 -15.54
CA LEU A 143 -17.75 -11.37 -15.06
C LEU A 143 -19.13 -10.97 -15.60
N SER A 144 -19.43 -11.30 -16.86
CA SER A 144 -20.71 -10.95 -17.47
C SER A 144 -21.91 -11.62 -16.78
N ASP A 145 -21.73 -12.73 -16.09
CA ASP A 145 -22.80 -13.42 -15.38
C ASP A 145 -23.34 -12.57 -14.22
N LEU A 146 -22.50 -11.68 -13.67
CA LEU A 146 -22.85 -10.79 -12.57
C LEU A 146 -23.95 -9.76 -12.93
N ALA A 147 -24.21 -9.53 -14.20
CA ALA A 147 -25.30 -8.67 -14.65
C ALA A 147 -26.68 -9.29 -14.35
N THR A 148 -26.76 -10.61 -14.33
CA THR A 148 -28.03 -11.36 -14.19
C THR A 148 -28.06 -12.23 -12.94
N THR A 149 -26.93 -12.77 -12.51
CA THR A 149 -26.81 -13.72 -11.41
C THR A 149 -26.23 -13.05 -10.16
N VAL A 150 -26.87 -13.26 -9.02
CA VAL A 150 -26.43 -12.72 -7.73
C VAL A 150 -25.24 -13.54 -7.22
N MET A 151 -24.10 -12.88 -7.00
CA MET A 151 -22.97 -13.47 -6.28
C MET A 151 -23.13 -13.25 -4.78
N ILE A 152 -23.19 -14.33 -4.01
CA ILE A 152 -23.12 -14.26 -2.54
C ILE A 152 -21.67 -14.14 -2.14
N VAL A 153 -21.31 -13.03 -1.49
CA VAL A 153 -19.94 -12.66 -1.13
C VAL A 153 -19.75 -12.79 0.38
N GLY A 154 -18.73 -13.53 0.81
CA GLY A 154 -18.26 -13.48 2.19
C GLY A 154 -17.35 -12.26 2.40
N ALA A 155 -17.59 -11.49 3.47
CA ALA A 155 -16.84 -10.28 3.79
C ALA A 155 -16.58 -10.14 5.30
N GLN A 156 -15.51 -9.44 5.65
CA GLN A 156 -15.20 -9.15 7.06
C GLN A 156 -16.14 -8.06 7.60
N ALA A 157 -15.90 -6.83 7.26
CA ALA A 157 -16.65 -5.67 7.73
C ALA A 157 -16.61 -4.54 6.67
N PRO A 158 -17.46 -3.54 6.77
CA PRO A 158 -17.33 -2.29 6.01
C PRO A 158 -15.90 -1.72 6.14
N GLY A 159 -15.34 -1.23 5.04
CA GLY A 159 -13.94 -0.79 4.93
C GLY A 159 -12.96 -1.89 4.50
N SER A 160 -13.37 -3.17 4.52
CA SER A 160 -12.58 -4.25 3.89
C SER A 160 -12.81 -4.29 2.39
N THR A 161 -11.81 -4.77 1.63
CA THR A 161 -11.96 -4.93 0.17
C THR A 161 -13.08 -5.89 -0.20
N GLN A 162 -13.33 -6.91 0.63
CA GLN A 162 -14.42 -7.87 0.46
C GLN A 162 -15.81 -7.23 0.57
N TYR A 163 -15.94 -6.11 1.29
CA TYR A 163 -17.18 -5.36 1.41
C TYR A 163 -17.26 -4.21 0.40
N ASP A 164 -16.20 -3.40 0.32
CA ASP A 164 -16.19 -2.16 -0.46
C ASP A 164 -16.24 -2.41 -1.97
N TYR A 165 -15.50 -3.42 -2.48
CA TYR A 165 -15.42 -3.68 -3.92
C TYR A 165 -16.72 -4.21 -4.53
N PRO A 166 -17.46 -5.16 -3.94
CA PRO A 166 -18.78 -5.50 -4.47
C PRO A 166 -19.73 -4.29 -4.47
N LYS A 167 -19.72 -3.45 -3.43
CA LYS A 167 -20.54 -2.23 -3.40
C LYS A 167 -20.17 -1.23 -4.48
N LEU A 168 -18.87 -1.05 -4.72
CA LEU A 168 -18.39 -0.24 -5.83
C LEU A 168 -18.83 -0.80 -7.17
N ALA A 169 -18.72 -2.12 -7.39
CA ALA A 169 -19.11 -2.76 -8.63
C ALA A 169 -20.64 -2.74 -8.86
N GLU A 170 -21.44 -2.89 -7.80
CA GLU A 170 -22.90 -2.69 -7.87
C GLU A 170 -23.22 -1.30 -8.47
N LYS A 171 -22.58 -0.26 -7.93
CA LYS A 171 -22.82 1.13 -8.33
C LYS A 171 -22.28 1.46 -9.73
N LEU A 172 -21.08 0.98 -10.06
CA LEU A 172 -20.43 1.31 -11.34
C LEU A 172 -20.96 0.48 -12.52
N PHE A 173 -21.27 -0.80 -12.29
CA PHE A 173 -21.56 -1.74 -13.37
C PHE A 173 -22.97 -2.33 -13.32
N GLY A 174 -23.72 -2.07 -12.24
CA GLY A 174 -25.03 -2.69 -12.02
C GLY A 174 -24.94 -4.20 -11.74
N TRP A 175 -23.76 -4.70 -11.33
CA TRP A 175 -23.57 -6.10 -10.99
C TRP A 175 -24.32 -6.46 -9.71
N LYS A 176 -24.69 -7.73 -9.56
CA LYS A 176 -25.56 -8.18 -8.49
C LYS A 176 -24.78 -8.92 -7.41
N PHE A 177 -24.74 -8.35 -6.22
CA PHE A 177 -24.10 -8.97 -5.06
C PHE A 177 -25.04 -9.06 -3.86
N LYS A 178 -24.84 -10.10 -3.05
CA LYS A 178 -25.35 -10.20 -1.68
C LYS A 178 -24.16 -10.37 -0.75
N VAL A 179 -23.81 -9.33 -0.02
CA VAL A 179 -22.65 -9.35 0.89
C VAL A 179 -23.06 -9.85 2.25
N ILE A 180 -22.41 -10.92 2.73
CA ILE A 180 -22.56 -11.50 4.08
C ILE A 180 -21.33 -11.08 4.87
N THR A 181 -21.52 -10.27 5.91
CA THR A 181 -20.45 -9.75 6.78
C THR A 181 -20.31 -10.56 8.07
N GLY A 182 -19.25 -10.26 8.84
CA GLY A 182 -19.03 -10.87 10.16
C GLY A 182 -17.99 -11.97 10.17
N TYR A 183 -17.35 -12.28 9.05
CA TYR A 183 -16.22 -13.19 9.04
C TYR A 183 -14.99 -12.52 9.65
N GLU A 184 -14.34 -13.18 10.60
CA GLU A 184 -13.17 -12.63 11.31
C GLU A 184 -11.94 -12.50 10.41
N ALA A 185 -11.78 -13.43 9.43
CA ALA A 185 -10.63 -13.49 8.54
C ALA A 185 -10.95 -14.29 7.26
N THR A 186 -10.12 -14.12 6.21
CA THR A 186 -10.26 -14.83 4.93
C THR A 186 -10.37 -16.37 5.07
N PRO A 187 -9.62 -17.06 5.94
CA PRO A 187 -9.80 -18.51 6.11
C PRO A 187 -11.21 -18.93 6.56
N LYS A 188 -11.92 -18.09 7.33
CA LYS A 188 -13.32 -18.34 7.71
C LYS A 188 -14.27 -18.20 6.53
N ILE A 189 -13.99 -17.24 5.62
CA ILE A 189 -14.74 -17.08 4.37
C ILE A 189 -14.48 -18.28 3.47
N HIS A 190 -13.24 -18.77 3.38
CA HIS A 190 -12.89 -19.96 2.61
C HIS A 190 -13.67 -21.19 3.07
N LEU A 191 -13.77 -21.42 4.38
CA LEU A 191 -14.56 -22.51 4.93
C LEU A 191 -16.05 -22.39 4.56
N ALA A 192 -16.60 -21.17 4.56
CA ALA A 192 -17.97 -20.91 4.11
C ALA A 192 -18.16 -21.16 2.60
N MET A 193 -17.13 -20.89 1.77
CA MET A 193 -17.13 -21.20 0.35
C MET A 193 -17.16 -22.72 0.12
N GLU A 194 -16.35 -23.50 0.84
CA GLU A 194 -16.34 -24.97 0.76
C GLU A 194 -17.69 -25.58 1.15
N ARG A 195 -18.41 -24.96 2.10
CA ARG A 195 -19.74 -25.39 2.54
C ARG A 195 -20.88 -24.90 1.65
N GLY A 196 -20.58 -24.05 0.64
CA GLY A 196 -21.57 -23.46 -0.24
C GLY A 196 -22.43 -22.36 0.41
N GLU A 197 -22.02 -21.83 1.58
CA GLU A 197 -22.72 -20.74 2.28
C GLU A 197 -22.55 -19.40 1.53
N VAL A 198 -21.38 -19.21 0.90
CA VAL A 198 -21.08 -18.07 0.04
C VAL A 198 -20.45 -18.56 -1.27
N HIS A 199 -20.61 -17.77 -2.35
CA HIS A 199 -20.10 -18.14 -3.66
C HIS A 199 -18.61 -17.79 -3.82
N GLY A 200 -18.12 -16.72 -3.19
CA GLY A 200 -16.76 -16.23 -3.35
C GLY A 200 -16.46 -14.98 -2.54
N THR A 201 -15.31 -14.40 -2.82
CA THR A 201 -14.81 -13.24 -2.10
C THR A 201 -13.66 -12.55 -2.88
N TRP A 202 -13.00 -11.60 -2.23
CA TRP A 202 -11.75 -10.99 -2.67
C TRP A 202 -10.63 -11.31 -1.67
N ALA A 203 -9.43 -11.53 -2.16
CA ALA A 203 -8.22 -11.58 -1.35
C ALA A 203 -7.02 -11.03 -2.13
N ASN A 204 -6.05 -10.47 -1.41
CA ASN A 204 -4.75 -10.18 -2.00
C ASN A 204 -4.15 -11.46 -2.60
N TRP A 205 -3.57 -11.36 -3.81
CA TRP A 205 -3.07 -12.51 -4.56
C TRP A 205 -2.02 -13.30 -3.79
N SER A 206 -1.06 -12.61 -3.17
CA SER A 206 -0.03 -13.28 -2.35
C SER A 206 -0.65 -14.00 -1.15
N THR A 207 -1.66 -13.41 -0.51
CA THR A 207 -2.40 -14.06 0.57
C THR A 207 -3.13 -15.31 0.09
N LEU A 208 -3.81 -15.21 -1.06
CA LEU A 208 -4.53 -16.36 -1.64
C LEU A 208 -3.56 -17.51 -1.97
N LYS A 209 -2.40 -17.21 -2.53
CA LYS A 209 -1.34 -18.20 -2.74
C LYS A 209 -0.86 -18.83 -1.42
N ALA A 210 -0.62 -18.02 -0.40
CA ALA A 210 -0.09 -18.50 0.87
C ALA A 210 -1.06 -19.44 1.61
N ILE A 211 -2.36 -19.18 1.57
CA ILE A 211 -3.34 -19.91 2.37
C ILE A 211 -4.16 -20.94 1.58
N SER A 212 -4.19 -20.84 0.25
CA SER A 212 -5.04 -21.68 -0.61
C SER A 212 -4.40 -22.01 -1.96
N GLU A 213 -3.08 -22.17 -2.01
CA GLU A 213 -2.35 -22.53 -3.23
C GLU A 213 -2.90 -23.80 -3.89
N GLN A 214 -3.29 -24.78 -3.07
CA GLN A 214 -3.84 -26.04 -3.55
C GLN A 214 -5.17 -25.83 -4.31
N TRP A 215 -6.00 -24.88 -3.90
CA TRP A 215 -7.25 -24.56 -4.63
C TRP A 215 -7.00 -24.02 -6.03
N ILE A 216 -5.92 -23.25 -6.19
CA ILE A 216 -5.51 -22.72 -7.49
C ILE A 216 -5.04 -23.88 -8.37
N LYS A 217 -4.16 -24.74 -7.85
CA LYS A 217 -3.63 -25.93 -8.55
C LYS A 217 -4.72 -26.90 -8.96
N ASP A 218 -5.66 -27.19 -8.07
CA ASP A 218 -6.78 -28.12 -8.28
C ASP A 218 -7.95 -27.50 -9.03
N LYS A 219 -7.86 -26.22 -9.43
CA LYS A 219 -8.94 -25.47 -10.09
C LYS A 219 -10.24 -25.44 -9.30
N LYS A 220 -10.16 -25.47 -7.96
CA LYS A 220 -11.32 -25.39 -7.05
C LYS A 220 -11.89 -23.97 -6.96
N ILE A 221 -11.17 -22.97 -7.44
CA ILE A 221 -11.64 -21.61 -7.58
C ILE A 221 -11.48 -21.12 -9.02
N ARG A 222 -12.35 -20.19 -9.41
CA ARG A 222 -12.21 -19.40 -10.64
C ARG A 222 -11.90 -17.97 -10.26
N ILE A 223 -10.80 -17.44 -10.76
CA ILE A 223 -10.46 -16.02 -10.62
C ILE A 223 -11.19 -15.28 -11.73
N LEU A 224 -12.12 -14.41 -11.36
CA LEU A 224 -12.99 -13.70 -12.30
C LEU A 224 -12.37 -12.39 -12.80
N ALA A 225 -11.68 -11.68 -11.92
CA ALA A 225 -10.99 -10.44 -12.23
C ALA A 225 -9.85 -10.18 -11.25
N GLN A 226 -8.87 -9.43 -11.72
CA GLN A 226 -7.88 -8.78 -10.87
C GLN A 226 -8.24 -7.31 -10.68
N TRP A 227 -8.30 -6.90 -9.42
CA TRP A 227 -8.57 -5.54 -8.99
C TRP A 227 -7.24 -4.89 -8.62
N ALA A 228 -6.71 -4.12 -9.55
CA ALA A 228 -5.44 -3.42 -9.47
C ALA A 228 -5.41 -2.32 -10.54
N LEU A 229 -4.42 -1.43 -10.50
CA LEU A 229 -4.19 -0.44 -11.57
C LEU A 229 -3.49 -1.04 -12.78
N ARG A 230 -2.85 -2.21 -12.63
CA ARG A 230 -2.18 -2.94 -13.71
C ARG A 230 -2.33 -4.45 -13.52
N LYS A 231 -2.16 -5.21 -14.61
CA LYS A 231 -2.19 -6.68 -14.57
C LYS A 231 -1.00 -7.23 -13.78
N HIS A 232 -1.29 -8.23 -12.96
CA HIS A 232 -0.27 -9.00 -12.25
C HIS A 232 0.43 -9.95 -13.22
N PRO A 233 1.77 -10.06 -13.20
CA PRO A 233 2.51 -10.93 -14.13
C PRO A 233 2.12 -12.42 -14.07
N GLU A 234 1.73 -12.92 -12.92
CA GLU A 234 1.27 -14.31 -12.75
C GLU A 234 -0.17 -14.56 -13.21
N MET A 235 -0.92 -13.50 -13.56
CA MET A 235 -2.32 -13.58 -13.98
C MET A 235 -2.58 -12.83 -15.30
N PRO A 236 -1.76 -13.03 -16.37
CA PRO A 236 -1.86 -12.24 -17.61
C PRO A 236 -3.22 -12.37 -18.29
N ASP A 237 -3.84 -13.55 -18.20
CA ASP A 237 -5.11 -13.89 -18.84
C ASP A 237 -6.35 -13.51 -18.01
N VAL A 238 -6.17 -13.16 -16.73
CA VAL A 238 -7.29 -12.73 -15.89
C VAL A 238 -7.66 -11.28 -16.23
N PRO A 239 -8.96 -10.97 -16.47
CA PRO A 239 -9.38 -9.61 -16.78
C PRO A 239 -9.00 -8.61 -15.68
N LEU A 240 -8.49 -7.45 -16.08
CA LEU A 240 -8.29 -6.33 -15.18
C LEU A 240 -9.62 -5.58 -15.00
N ILE A 241 -9.99 -5.24 -13.77
CA ILE A 241 -11.26 -4.57 -13.50
C ILE A 241 -11.40 -3.23 -14.25
N LEU A 242 -10.31 -2.52 -14.48
CA LEU A 242 -10.28 -1.27 -15.25
C LEU A 242 -10.75 -1.46 -16.70
N GLU A 243 -10.61 -2.66 -17.28
CA GLU A 243 -11.08 -2.99 -18.62
C GLU A 243 -12.62 -3.05 -18.71
N GLN A 244 -13.31 -3.09 -17.58
CA GLN A 244 -14.77 -3.07 -17.49
C GLN A 244 -15.36 -1.66 -17.49
N ALA A 245 -14.56 -0.62 -17.28
CA ALA A 245 -15.00 0.77 -17.29
C ALA A 245 -15.36 1.18 -18.73
N LYS A 246 -16.61 1.65 -18.90
CA LYS A 246 -17.16 2.12 -20.19
C LYS A 246 -17.19 3.63 -20.30
N THR A 247 -17.09 4.34 -19.19
CA THR A 247 -17.10 5.81 -19.14
C THR A 247 -15.89 6.35 -18.39
N PRO A 248 -15.46 7.60 -18.68
CA PRO A 248 -14.38 8.25 -17.95
C PRO A 248 -14.65 8.32 -16.43
N GLU A 249 -15.89 8.50 -16.01
CA GLU A 249 -16.30 8.58 -14.61
C GLU A 249 -16.12 7.24 -13.90
N GLN A 250 -16.48 6.12 -14.57
CA GLN A 250 -16.24 4.77 -14.06
C GLN A 250 -14.74 4.52 -13.88
N LYS A 251 -13.95 4.89 -14.90
CA LYS A 251 -12.49 4.74 -14.82
C LYS A 251 -11.90 5.55 -13.68
N GLN A 252 -12.25 6.83 -13.53
CA GLN A 252 -11.77 7.68 -12.45
C GLN A 252 -12.15 7.15 -11.06
N SER A 253 -13.38 6.63 -10.92
CA SER A 253 -13.84 6.02 -9.67
C SER A 253 -13.03 4.78 -9.30
N LEU A 254 -12.72 3.93 -10.28
CA LEU A 254 -11.86 2.76 -10.08
C LEU A 254 -10.42 3.18 -9.79
N ASP A 255 -9.84 4.10 -10.55
CA ASP A 255 -8.47 4.61 -10.33
C ASP A 255 -8.33 5.10 -8.89
N LEU A 256 -9.30 5.87 -8.38
CA LEU A 256 -9.28 6.36 -7.00
C LEU A 256 -9.42 5.23 -5.97
N ALA A 257 -10.36 4.29 -6.19
CA ALA A 257 -10.60 3.19 -5.26
C ALA A 257 -9.43 2.20 -5.21
N LEU A 258 -8.73 2.00 -6.35
CA LEU A 258 -7.61 1.09 -6.48
C LEU A 258 -6.26 1.72 -6.12
N ALA A 259 -6.15 3.06 -6.10
CA ALA A 259 -4.91 3.77 -5.80
C ALA A 259 -4.26 3.31 -4.48
N ARG A 260 -5.07 2.95 -3.47
CA ARG A 260 -4.57 2.41 -2.19
C ARG A 260 -3.75 1.14 -2.36
N LEU A 261 -3.95 0.37 -3.43
CA LEU A 261 -3.25 -0.90 -3.68
C LEU A 261 -1.82 -0.69 -4.17
N GLU A 262 -1.52 0.48 -4.74
CA GLU A 262 -0.14 0.85 -5.09
C GLU A 262 0.73 1.03 -3.84
N PHE A 263 0.12 1.36 -2.70
CA PHE A 263 0.80 1.57 -1.42
C PHE A 263 0.67 0.35 -0.50
N GLY A 264 0.86 -0.86 -0.99
CA GLY A 264 0.51 -2.11 -0.30
C GLY A 264 1.02 -2.21 1.15
N ARG A 265 2.28 -1.81 1.42
CA ARG A 265 2.91 -1.82 2.75
C ARG A 265 3.73 -0.55 2.94
N PRO A 266 3.09 0.62 3.17
CA PRO A 266 3.79 1.89 3.20
C PRO A 266 4.52 2.13 4.52
N PHE A 267 5.71 2.72 4.38
CA PHE A 267 6.54 3.21 5.47
C PHE A 267 6.71 4.71 5.33
N PHE A 268 6.69 5.43 6.45
CA PHE A 268 6.82 6.88 6.46
C PHE A 268 7.55 7.35 7.72
N MET A 269 8.07 8.58 7.68
CA MET A 269 8.55 9.31 8.83
C MET A 269 7.66 10.53 9.07
N PRO A 270 7.58 11.06 10.31
CA PRO A 270 6.82 12.27 10.59
C PRO A 270 7.31 13.47 9.78
N PRO A 271 6.55 14.57 9.68
CA PRO A 271 7.02 15.80 9.07
C PRO A 271 8.21 16.38 9.86
N ASN A 272 8.88 17.37 9.30
CA ASN A 272 9.96 18.15 9.96
C ASN A 272 11.21 17.33 10.36
N VAL A 273 11.36 16.10 9.89
CA VAL A 273 12.62 15.36 10.02
C VAL A 273 13.64 15.99 9.06
N PRO A 274 14.92 16.20 9.49
CA PRO A 274 15.97 16.70 8.61
C PRO A 274 16.10 15.90 7.32
N ALA A 275 16.16 16.60 6.17
CA ALA A 275 16.11 15.97 4.85
C ALA A 275 17.21 14.93 4.62
N GLU A 276 18.41 15.16 5.14
CA GLU A 276 19.54 14.24 5.04
C GLU A 276 19.24 12.91 5.74
N ARG A 277 18.49 12.92 6.86
CA ARG A 277 18.09 11.71 7.60
C ARG A 277 16.95 10.98 6.90
N VAL A 278 15.96 11.72 6.35
CA VAL A 278 14.91 11.13 5.50
C VAL A 278 15.53 10.41 4.31
N ASN A 279 16.47 11.07 3.62
CA ASN A 279 17.13 10.50 2.45
C ASN A 279 18.03 9.32 2.80
N ALA A 280 18.65 9.32 3.97
CA ALA A 280 19.42 8.16 4.45
C ALA A 280 18.51 6.94 4.69
N ILE A 281 17.35 7.12 5.33
CA ILE A 281 16.38 6.05 5.56
C ILE A 281 15.77 5.55 4.23
N ARG A 282 15.45 6.45 3.27
CA ARG A 282 14.99 6.06 1.92
C ARG A 282 16.03 5.18 1.21
N ARG A 283 17.30 5.63 1.17
CA ARG A 283 18.38 4.84 0.56
C ARG A 283 18.57 3.49 1.25
N ALA A 284 18.48 3.45 2.58
CA ALA A 284 18.57 2.21 3.33
C ALA A 284 17.40 1.26 2.98
N PHE A 285 16.19 1.78 2.89
CA PHE A 285 15.02 1.01 2.45
C PHE A 285 15.19 0.46 1.04
N ASP A 286 15.59 1.29 0.07
CA ASP A 286 15.81 0.89 -1.31
C ASP A 286 16.92 -0.17 -1.45
N ALA A 287 17.93 -0.11 -0.57
CA ALA A 287 18.99 -1.12 -0.50
C ALA A 287 18.49 -2.44 0.06
N VAL A 288 17.64 -2.42 1.11
CA VAL A 288 16.97 -3.62 1.65
C VAL A 288 16.14 -4.30 0.58
N MET A 289 15.39 -3.55 -0.24
CA MET A 289 14.55 -4.10 -1.31
C MET A 289 15.35 -4.84 -2.40
N LYS A 290 16.67 -4.67 -2.44
CA LYS A 290 17.61 -5.31 -3.38
C LYS A 290 18.54 -6.33 -2.69
N ASP A 291 18.48 -6.43 -1.36
CA ASP A 291 19.30 -7.37 -0.61
C ASP A 291 18.86 -8.81 -0.89
N LYS A 292 19.82 -9.65 -1.34
CA LYS A 292 19.51 -11.04 -1.69
C LYS A 292 19.00 -11.84 -0.48
N GLU A 293 19.59 -11.65 0.70
CA GLU A 293 19.19 -12.38 1.91
C GLU A 293 17.76 -11.99 2.32
N PHE A 294 17.43 -10.70 2.23
CA PHE A 294 16.07 -10.21 2.44
C PHE A 294 15.06 -10.83 1.46
N LEU A 295 15.39 -10.85 0.16
CA LEU A 295 14.52 -11.41 -0.88
C LEU A 295 14.34 -12.93 -0.70
N ASP A 296 15.42 -13.67 -0.39
CA ASP A 296 15.38 -15.10 -0.11
C ASP A 296 14.51 -15.42 1.14
N GLU A 297 14.57 -14.57 2.17
CA GLU A 297 13.74 -14.72 3.35
C GLU A 297 12.27 -14.36 3.08
N ALA A 298 12.02 -13.30 2.32
CA ALA A 298 10.68 -12.91 1.89
C ALA A 298 10.00 -14.04 1.11
N ASP A 299 10.72 -14.69 0.18
CA ASP A 299 10.20 -15.82 -0.59
C ASP A 299 9.83 -17.01 0.30
N LYS A 300 10.70 -17.38 1.26
CA LYS A 300 10.42 -18.43 2.25
C LYS A 300 9.17 -18.14 3.07
N LEU A 301 8.92 -16.87 3.40
CA LEU A 301 7.75 -16.39 4.12
C LEU A 301 6.53 -16.17 3.22
N LYS A 302 6.65 -16.38 1.90
CA LYS A 302 5.64 -16.10 0.89
C LYS A 302 5.19 -14.63 0.88
N ILE A 303 6.12 -13.72 1.21
CA ILE A 303 5.90 -12.28 1.15
C ILE A 303 6.33 -11.80 -0.23
N GLU A 304 5.39 -11.24 -0.96
CA GLU A 304 5.65 -10.62 -2.26
C GLU A 304 6.36 -9.28 -2.11
N ILE A 305 7.45 -9.10 -2.84
CA ILE A 305 8.23 -7.86 -2.89
C ILE A 305 8.13 -7.27 -4.30
N ASP A 306 7.42 -6.15 -4.41
CA ASP A 306 7.29 -5.31 -5.61
C ASP A 306 7.34 -3.84 -5.17
N PRO A 307 8.54 -3.32 -4.86
CA PRO A 307 8.70 -2.12 -4.06
C PRO A 307 8.38 -0.83 -4.84
N LEU A 308 7.92 0.17 -4.07
CA LEU A 308 7.86 1.58 -4.46
C LEU A 308 8.82 2.38 -3.60
N GLY A 309 9.68 3.20 -4.20
CA GLY A 309 10.53 4.14 -3.47
C GLY A 309 9.73 5.30 -2.86
N GLY A 310 10.27 5.93 -1.82
CA GLY A 310 9.56 6.98 -1.08
C GLY A 310 9.22 8.23 -1.90
N GLU A 311 10.04 8.58 -2.88
CA GLU A 311 9.76 9.70 -3.80
C GLU A 311 8.58 9.38 -4.72
N GLN A 312 8.52 8.14 -5.23
CA GLN A 312 7.40 7.69 -6.05
C GLN A 312 6.09 7.65 -5.25
N VAL A 313 6.12 7.12 -4.00
CA VAL A 313 4.95 7.17 -3.10
C VAL A 313 4.48 8.62 -2.88
N SER A 314 5.43 9.56 -2.73
CA SER A 314 5.10 10.98 -2.55
C SER A 314 4.48 11.59 -3.82
N ALA A 315 5.01 11.26 -5.00
CA ALA A 315 4.54 11.73 -6.29
C ALA A 315 3.14 11.17 -6.60
N ASP A 316 2.97 9.85 -6.54
CA ASP A 316 1.69 9.17 -6.79
C ASP A 316 0.59 9.69 -5.85
N ARG A 317 0.97 10.00 -4.60
CA ARG A 317 0.06 10.60 -3.62
C ARG A 317 -0.32 12.05 -3.98
N ALA A 318 0.61 12.85 -4.48
CA ALA A 318 0.36 14.22 -4.92
C ALA A 318 -0.58 14.24 -6.14
N ASP A 319 -0.35 13.38 -7.12
CA ASP A 319 -1.19 13.24 -8.31
C ASP A 319 -2.65 12.93 -7.96
N LEU A 320 -2.88 12.12 -6.91
CA LEU A 320 -4.25 11.86 -6.42
C LEU A 320 -4.93 13.11 -5.84
N GLN A 321 -4.18 14.13 -5.40
CA GLN A 321 -4.74 15.42 -4.99
C GLN A 321 -4.99 16.34 -6.19
N ASP A 322 -4.06 16.38 -7.14
CA ASP A 322 -4.05 17.32 -8.28
C ASP A 322 -5.02 16.93 -9.41
N THR A 323 -5.49 15.68 -9.47
CA THR A 323 -6.64 15.32 -10.33
C THR A 323 -7.91 16.14 -10.00
N GLY A 324 -7.72 17.26 -9.39
CA GLY A 324 -8.58 18.17 -8.67
C GLY A 324 -8.86 19.51 -9.29
N GLY A 325 -8.84 19.69 -10.60
CA GLY A 325 -9.72 20.69 -11.22
C GLY A 325 -11.19 20.32 -10.96
N ASP A 326 -12.14 21.17 -11.33
CA ASP A 326 -13.57 21.03 -11.03
C ASP A 326 -14.16 19.62 -11.32
N ARG A 327 -13.58 18.88 -12.27
CA ARG A 327 -13.91 17.49 -12.61
C ARG A 327 -13.44 16.48 -11.54
N GLY A 328 -12.25 16.65 -10.98
CA GLY A 328 -11.72 15.77 -9.92
C GLY A 328 -12.39 16.00 -8.57
N ALA A 329 -12.90 17.22 -8.29
CA ALA A 329 -13.70 17.48 -7.09
C ALA A 329 -15.07 16.77 -7.17
N ARG A 330 -15.64 16.63 -8.37
CA ARG A 330 -16.86 15.84 -8.61
C ARG A 330 -16.58 14.34 -8.49
N ALA A 331 -15.49 13.84 -9.08
CA ALA A 331 -15.08 12.43 -8.98
C ALA A 331 -14.74 12.03 -7.55
N ARG A 332 -14.09 12.91 -6.76
CA ARG A 332 -13.83 12.69 -5.33
C ARG A 332 -15.10 12.66 -4.50
N ARG A 333 -16.05 13.57 -4.72
CA ARG A 333 -17.36 13.53 -4.04
C ARG A 333 -18.10 12.26 -4.41
N HIS A 334 -18.11 11.90 -5.68
CA HIS A 334 -18.78 10.70 -6.16
C HIS A 334 -18.08 9.42 -5.66
N GLY A 335 -16.77 9.31 -5.76
CA GLY A 335 -15.98 8.17 -5.25
C GLY A 335 -16.04 8.04 -3.71
N ALA A 336 -15.95 9.15 -2.98
CA ALA A 336 -16.09 9.15 -1.51
C ALA A 336 -17.53 8.82 -1.08
N GLU A 337 -18.53 9.24 -1.84
CA GLU A 337 -19.93 8.89 -1.61
C GLU A 337 -20.22 7.43 -1.95
N VAL A 338 -19.53 6.88 -2.97
CA VAL A 338 -19.58 5.46 -3.34
C VAL A 338 -19.00 4.56 -2.27
N ILE A 339 -17.95 5.01 -1.58
CA ILE A 339 -17.26 4.22 -0.54
C ILE A 339 -17.94 4.39 0.84
N ARG A 340 -18.71 5.47 1.06
CA ARG A 340 -19.38 5.78 2.33
C ARG A 340 -20.79 5.19 2.48
N THR A 341 -21.44 4.79 1.40
CA THR A 341 -22.77 4.15 1.39
C THR A 341 -22.67 2.64 1.26
#